data_d36365b4496375ff7b5ecfea3ebb1750
#
_entry.id   d36365b4496375ff7b5ecfea3ebb1750
#
_cell.length_a   1.000
_cell.length_b   1.000
_cell.length_c   1.000
_cell.angle_alpha   90.00
_cell.angle_beta   90.00
_cell.angle_gamma   90.00
#
_symmetry.space_group_name_H-M   'P 1'
#
loop_
_entity.id
_entity.type
_entity.pdbx_description
1 polymer ?
#
loop_
_entity_poly.entity_id
_entity_poly.type
_entity_poly.pdbx_seq_one_letter_code
_entity_poly.pdbx_strand_id
1 'polypeptide(L)'
;ALALMTGQIGRPGTGLHPLRGQNNVQGASDAGLIPMMFPDYQRVTDALAREKFEQLWGVPLDDRPGLTVVEVMDAALRGEVRGMYI
;
A
#
# COMPACT_ATOMS: atom_id res chain seq x y z
N ALA A 1 -13.87 1.36 19.46
CA ALA A 1 -14.57 1.64 20.75
C ALA A 1 -15.49 0.48 21.13
N LEU A 2 -16.50 0.12 20.31
CA LEU A 2 -17.51 -0.90 20.65
C LEU A 2 -16.91 -2.25 21.05
N ALA A 3 -15.95 -2.77 20.28
CA ALA A 3 -15.29 -4.04 20.58
C ALA A 3 -14.55 -4.04 21.93
N LEU A 4 -13.98 -2.90 22.32
CA LEU A 4 -13.36 -2.73 23.65
C LEU A 4 -14.43 -2.72 24.75
N MET A 5 -15.51 -1.96 24.54
CA MET A 5 -16.61 -1.86 25.52
C MET A 5 -17.29 -3.20 25.79
N THR A 6 -17.36 -4.07 24.79
CA THR A 6 -17.96 -5.41 24.90
C THR A 6 -16.93 -6.51 25.22
N GLY A 7 -15.67 -6.15 25.47
CA GLY A 7 -14.61 -7.09 25.81
C GLY A 7 -14.24 -8.05 24.70
N GLN A 8 -14.37 -7.65 23.41
CA GLN A 8 -14.07 -8.48 22.26
C GLN A 8 -12.63 -8.34 21.76
N ILE A 9 -11.69 -8.00 22.64
CA ILE A 9 -10.27 -7.88 22.36
C ILE A 9 -9.46 -8.59 23.44
N GLY A 10 -8.42 -9.33 23.04
CA GLY A 10 -7.49 -9.99 23.96
C GLY A 10 -7.99 -11.32 24.56
N ARG A 11 -9.02 -11.93 24.00
CA ARG A 11 -9.50 -13.25 24.39
C ARG A 11 -9.46 -14.20 23.18
N PRO A 12 -9.26 -15.53 23.38
CA PRO A 12 -9.34 -16.50 22.29
C PRO A 12 -10.67 -16.41 21.54
N GLY A 13 -10.62 -16.42 20.20
CA GLY A 13 -11.78 -16.33 19.33
C GLY A 13 -12.43 -14.96 19.21
N THR A 14 -11.82 -13.90 19.77
CA THR A 14 -12.30 -12.53 19.64
C THR A 14 -11.28 -11.64 18.92
N GLY A 15 -11.70 -10.48 18.40
CA GLY A 15 -10.84 -9.53 17.71
C GLY A 15 -11.62 -8.55 16.85
N LEU A 16 -10.86 -7.71 16.16
CA LEU A 16 -11.36 -6.82 15.11
C LEU A 16 -11.20 -7.51 13.76
N HIS A 17 -12.28 -7.57 12.99
CA HIS A 17 -12.29 -8.19 11.66
C HIS A 17 -12.87 -7.22 10.63
N PRO A 18 -12.05 -6.30 10.08
CA PRO A 18 -12.51 -5.37 9.05
C PRO A 18 -12.86 -6.11 7.77
N LEU A 19 -14.10 -5.97 7.31
CA LEU A 19 -14.53 -6.49 6.01
C LEU A 19 -14.21 -5.45 4.95
N ARG A 20 -13.27 -5.75 4.06
CA ARG A 20 -12.89 -4.91 2.94
C ARG A 20 -13.74 -5.21 1.71
N GLY A 21 -13.82 -4.26 0.76
CA GLY A 21 -14.61 -4.43 -0.47
C GLY A 21 -14.02 -5.45 -1.45
N GLN A 22 -12.73 -5.34 -1.72
CA GLN A 22 -12.02 -6.25 -2.64
C GLN A 22 -11.38 -7.43 -1.90
N ASN A 23 -11.15 -8.50 -2.65
CA ASN A 23 -10.44 -9.67 -2.15
C ASN A 23 -8.99 -9.31 -1.80
N ASN A 24 -8.59 -9.61 -0.56
CA ASN A 24 -7.23 -9.42 -0.08
C ASN A 24 -6.63 -8.02 -0.31
N VAL A 25 -7.46 -6.97 -0.29
CA VAL A 25 -6.97 -5.58 -0.47
C VAL A 25 -5.95 -5.19 0.61
N GLN A 26 -6.09 -5.75 1.82
CA GLN A 26 -5.13 -5.52 2.90
C GLN A 26 -3.78 -6.16 2.59
N GLY A 27 -3.75 -7.42 2.16
CA GLY A 27 -2.51 -8.08 1.77
C GLY A 27 -1.83 -7.40 0.57
N ALA A 28 -2.60 -6.91 -0.38
CA ALA A 28 -2.07 -6.09 -1.48
C ALA A 28 -1.39 -4.82 -0.97
N SER A 29 -2.00 -4.13 -0.01
CA SER A 29 -1.44 -2.94 0.63
C SER A 29 -0.17 -3.27 1.43
N ASP A 30 -0.19 -4.35 2.21
CA ASP A 30 0.96 -4.84 2.99
C ASP A 30 2.15 -5.19 2.09
N ALA A 31 1.87 -5.71 0.89
CA ALA A 31 2.87 -6.03 -0.12
C ALA A 31 3.41 -4.81 -0.90
N GLY A 32 2.91 -3.60 -0.60
CA GLY A 32 3.39 -2.36 -1.22
C GLY A 32 2.68 -1.95 -2.51
N LEU A 33 1.51 -2.50 -2.81
CA LEU A 33 0.68 -2.07 -3.95
C LEU A 33 -0.07 -0.75 -3.63
N ILE A 34 0.66 0.20 -3.09
CA ILE A 34 0.22 1.57 -2.77
C ILE A 34 1.24 2.54 -3.37
N PRO A 35 0.82 3.58 -4.11
CA PRO A 35 1.75 4.42 -4.87
C PRO A 35 2.80 5.17 -4.03
N MET A 36 2.56 5.38 -2.73
CA MET A 36 3.46 6.09 -1.83
C MET A 36 4.23 5.20 -0.86
N MET A 37 4.07 3.86 -0.94
CA MET A 37 4.63 2.93 0.04
C MET A 37 5.38 1.78 -0.63
N PHE A 38 6.49 1.39 -0.02
CA PHE A 38 7.10 0.08 -0.17
C PHE A 38 6.33 -0.98 0.66
N PRO A 39 6.64 -2.26 0.52
CA PRO A 39 6.12 -3.29 1.42
C PRO A 39 6.27 -2.90 2.89
N ASP A 40 5.34 -3.37 3.73
CA ASP A 40 5.30 -3.07 5.17
C ASP A 40 5.12 -1.57 5.47
N TYR A 41 4.36 -0.86 4.63
CA TYR A 41 3.98 0.55 4.80
C TYR A 41 5.16 1.52 4.97
N GLN A 42 6.33 1.19 4.45
CA GLN A 42 7.48 2.06 4.47
C GLN A 42 7.40 3.10 3.35
N ARG A 43 7.53 4.37 3.68
CA ARG A 43 7.35 5.46 2.70
C ARG A 43 8.46 5.46 1.65
N VAL A 44 8.10 5.63 0.38
CA VAL A 44 9.08 5.76 -0.73
C VAL A 44 9.97 7.01 -0.60
N THR A 45 9.49 8.04 0.11
CA THR A 45 10.24 9.27 0.40
C THR A 45 11.25 9.11 1.55
N ASP A 46 11.21 7.99 2.29
CA ASP A 46 12.17 7.70 3.35
C ASP A 46 13.45 7.11 2.75
N ALA A 47 14.56 7.83 2.92
CA ALA A 47 15.85 7.44 2.37
C ALA A 47 16.36 6.09 2.93
N LEU A 48 16.15 5.83 4.22
CA LEU A 48 16.58 4.57 4.85
C LEU A 48 15.75 3.38 4.35
N ALA A 49 14.44 3.57 4.23
CA ALA A 49 13.56 2.55 3.65
C ALA A 49 13.95 2.26 2.20
N ARG A 50 14.18 3.31 1.39
CA ARG A 50 14.58 3.16 -0.01
C ARG A 50 15.89 2.41 -0.14
N GLU A 51 16.93 2.80 0.60
CA GLU A 51 18.23 2.12 0.59
C GLU A 51 18.10 0.61 0.91
N LYS A 52 17.29 0.26 1.91
CA LYS A 52 17.00 -1.14 2.25
C LYS A 52 16.40 -1.91 1.08
N PHE A 53 15.42 -1.34 0.36
CA PHE A 53 14.79 -2.00 -0.78
C PHE A 53 15.68 -2.00 -2.02
N GLU A 54 16.49 -0.97 -2.24
CA GLU A 54 17.52 -0.95 -3.30
C GLU A 54 18.53 -2.06 -3.11
N GLN A 55 19.00 -2.29 -1.89
CA GLN A 55 19.90 -3.40 -1.57
C GLN A 55 19.23 -4.76 -1.78
N LEU A 56 17.96 -4.91 -1.35
CA LEU A 56 17.21 -6.15 -1.47
C LEU A 56 16.90 -6.53 -2.93
N TRP A 57 16.52 -5.54 -3.74
CA TRP A 57 16.11 -5.76 -5.14
C TRP A 57 17.25 -5.57 -6.13
N GLY A 58 18.37 -5.00 -5.71
CA GLY A 58 19.57 -4.80 -6.55
C GLY A 58 19.39 -3.76 -7.66
N VAL A 59 18.44 -2.84 -7.51
CA VAL A 59 18.15 -1.78 -8.48
C VAL A 59 17.94 -0.44 -7.77
N PRO A 60 18.34 0.69 -8.39
CA PRO A 60 18.02 2.01 -7.86
C PRO A 60 16.50 2.27 -7.94
N LEU A 61 15.96 2.93 -6.93
CA LEU A 61 14.53 3.22 -6.81
C LEU A 61 14.29 4.74 -6.82
N ASP A 62 13.16 5.14 -7.40
CA ASP A 62 12.72 6.54 -7.38
C ASP A 62 12.27 6.92 -5.94
N ASP A 63 12.53 8.15 -5.55
CA ASP A 63 12.12 8.72 -4.27
C ASP A 63 10.75 9.42 -4.35
N ARG A 64 10.16 9.46 -5.55
CA ARG A 64 8.84 10.06 -5.79
C ARG A 64 7.73 9.04 -5.61
N PRO A 65 6.64 9.41 -4.93
CA PRO A 65 5.43 8.59 -4.90
C PRO A 65 4.91 8.32 -6.33
N GLY A 66 4.37 7.13 -6.55
CA GLY A 66 3.62 6.81 -7.75
C GLY A 66 2.29 7.56 -7.82
N LEU A 67 1.63 7.48 -8.96
CA LEU A 67 0.34 8.15 -9.20
C LEU A 67 -0.79 7.42 -8.47
N THR A 68 -1.70 8.19 -7.89
CA THR A 68 -3.00 7.68 -7.40
C THR A 68 -3.91 7.30 -8.57
N VAL A 69 -4.99 6.57 -8.32
CA VAL A 69 -5.91 6.15 -9.38
C VAL A 69 -6.47 7.34 -10.18
N VAL A 70 -6.79 8.46 -9.54
CA VAL A 70 -7.27 9.67 -10.24
C VAL A 70 -6.17 10.27 -11.10
N GLU A 71 -4.97 10.41 -10.54
CA GLU A 71 -3.80 10.93 -11.27
C GLU A 71 -3.40 10.05 -12.46
N VAL A 72 -3.56 8.72 -12.34
CA VAL A 72 -3.34 7.78 -13.46
C VAL A 72 -4.31 8.05 -14.60
N MET A 73 -5.60 8.29 -14.29
CA MET A 73 -6.61 8.61 -15.31
C MET A 73 -6.31 9.95 -16.00
N ASP A 74 -5.93 10.96 -15.25
CA ASP A 74 -5.54 12.26 -15.79
C ASP A 74 -4.26 12.16 -16.64
N ALA A 75 -3.28 11.41 -16.20
CA ALA A 75 -2.04 11.14 -16.94
C ALA A 75 -2.30 10.35 -18.23
N ALA A 76 -3.25 9.41 -18.22
CA ALA A 76 -3.69 8.69 -19.41
C ALA A 76 -4.37 9.62 -20.42
N LEU A 77 -5.21 10.54 -19.94
CA LEU A 77 -5.85 11.56 -20.79
C LEU A 77 -4.80 12.48 -21.45
N ARG A 78 -3.73 12.81 -20.76
CA ARG A 78 -2.61 13.60 -21.32
C ARG A 78 -1.63 12.78 -22.18
N GLY A 79 -1.84 11.47 -22.31
CA GLY A 79 -0.97 10.57 -23.07
C GLY A 79 0.37 10.23 -22.38
N GLU A 80 0.51 10.52 -21.10
CA GLU A 80 1.69 10.19 -20.29
C GLU A 80 1.70 8.71 -19.90
N VAL A 81 0.52 8.14 -19.62
CA VAL A 81 0.32 6.70 -19.42
C VAL A 81 -0.18 6.09 -20.73
N ARG A 82 0.61 5.21 -21.33
CA ARG A 82 0.36 4.63 -22.68
C ARG A 82 -0.21 3.21 -22.65
N GLY A 83 -0.22 2.57 -21.51
CA GLY A 83 -0.73 1.22 -21.35
C GLY A 83 -1.00 0.91 -19.89
N MET A 84 -2.00 0.08 -19.64
CA MET A 84 -2.33 -0.43 -18.30
C MET A 84 -2.62 -1.92 -18.40
N TYR A 85 -2.23 -2.66 -17.38
CA TYR A 85 -2.67 -4.02 -17.14
C TYR A 85 -3.64 -4.01 -15.96
N ILE A 86 -4.88 -4.52 -16.16
CA ILE A 86 -5.97 -4.48 -15.17
C ILE A 86 -6.47 -5.91 -14.90
#